data_8b5fbce37263db992e94a8c4135baf2e
#
_entry.id   8b5fbce37263db992e94a8c4135baf2e
#
_cell.length_a   1.000
_cell.length_b   1.000
_cell.length_c   1.000
_cell.angle_alpha   90.00
_cell.angle_beta   90.00
_cell.angle_gamma   90.00
#
_symmetry.space_group_name_H-M   'P 1'
#
loop_
_entity.id
_entity.type
_entity.pdbx_description
1 polymer ?
#
loop_
_entity_poly.entity_id
_entity_poly.type
_entity_poly.pdbx_seq_one_letter_code
_entity_poly.pdbx_strand_id
1 'polypeptide(L)'
;ALVDLCAEQGIAPPPYEQVRPVVSRGSRAIIAVGFPGIDAERVLALVPRYLDIYEATMARHTVPFDGVEAMLAGLDAAGRRWGIVTNKPGFLTDGLLPRAVPHWNPAAVVSGDTLPVKKPDPAPVLHACALAGCDPARSVFVGDDRRDIEAGHAAGLFTVAVRWGY
;
A
#
# COMPACT_ATOMS: atom_id res chain seq x y z
N ALA A 1 -3.45 -15.01 1.03
CA ALA A 1 -3.18 -14.95 2.48
C ALA A 1 -4.41 -15.20 3.34
N LEU A 2 -5.52 -14.41 3.18
CA LEU A 2 -6.72 -14.64 4.02
C LEU A 2 -7.31 -16.04 3.77
N VAL A 3 -7.44 -16.43 2.51
CA VAL A 3 -7.95 -17.77 2.12
C VAL A 3 -7.12 -18.88 2.77
N ASP A 4 -5.79 -18.75 2.71
CA ASP A 4 -4.87 -19.74 3.27
C ASP A 4 -4.97 -19.78 4.80
N LEU A 5 -5.06 -18.62 5.44
CA LEU A 5 -5.26 -18.53 6.89
C LEU A 5 -6.59 -19.15 7.32
N CYS A 6 -7.68 -18.89 6.58
CA CYS A 6 -8.97 -19.53 6.84
C CYS A 6 -8.90 -21.05 6.71
N ALA A 7 -8.22 -21.55 5.68
CA ALA A 7 -8.00 -22.97 5.47
C ALA A 7 -7.21 -23.62 6.63
N GLU A 8 -6.15 -22.98 7.11
CA GLU A 8 -5.38 -23.43 8.29
C GLU A 8 -6.24 -23.51 9.56
N GLN A 9 -7.24 -22.64 9.70
CA GLN A 9 -8.15 -22.61 10.84
C GLN A 9 -9.42 -23.43 10.61
N GLY A 10 -9.54 -24.14 9.47
CA GLY A 10 -10.66 -25.02 9.15
C GLY A 10 -11.98 -24.30 8.88
N ILE A 11 -11.95 -23.05 8.42
CA ILE A 11 -13.15 -22.26 8.09
C ILE A 11 -13.18 -21.86 6.62
N ALA A 12 -14.39 -21.65 6.10
CA ALA A 12 -14.57 -21.15 4.75
C ALA A 12 -14.18 -19.66 4.67
N PRO A 13 -13.42 -19.24 3.64
CA PRO A 13 -13.10 -17.83 3.47
C PRO A 13 -14.34 -17.01 3.10
N PRO A 14 -14.42 -15.73 3.52
CA PRO A 14 -15.52 -14.85 3.13
C PRO A 14 -15.46 -14.52 1.63
N PRO A 15 -16.59 -14.12 1.01
CA PRO A 15 -16.63 -13.62 -0.35
C PRO A 15 -15.70 -12.41 -0.55
N TYR A 16 -15.11 -12.30 -1.74
CA TYR A 16 -14.18 -11.22 -2.08
C TYR A 16 -14.78 -9.82 -1.85
N GLU A 17 -16.07 -9.64 -2.15
CA GLU A 17 -16.80 -8.38 -2.01
C GLU A 17 -16.85 -7.88 -0.57
N GLN A 18 -16.76 -8.76 0.40
CA GLN A 18 -16.71 -8.39 1.83
C GLN A 18 -15.31 -7.99 2.27
N VAL A 19 -14.28 -8.55 1.65
CA VAL A 19 -12.88 -8.29 1.99
C VAL A 19 -12.37 -7.02 1.32
N ARG A 20 -12.73 -6.82 0.05
CA ARG A 20 -12.22 -5.70 -0.77
C ARG A 20 -12.31 -4.33 -0.09
N PRO A 21 -13.44 -3.93 0.53
CA PRO A 21 -13.56 -2.60 1.16
C PRO A 21 -12.66 -2.37 2.39
N VAL A 22 -12.08 -3.43 2.93
CA VAL A 22 -11.24 -3.34 4.13
C VAL A 22 -9.75 -3.59 3.87
N VAL A 23 -9.36 -3.90 2.61
CA VAL A 23 -7.97 -4.19 2.27
C VAL A 23 -7.04 -3.06 2.67
N SER A 24 -7.41 -1.82 2.37
CA SER A 24 -6.62 -0.62 2.72
C SER A 24 -6.55 -0.34 4.22
N ARG A 25 -7.38 -1.01 5.05
CA ARG A 25 -7.39 -0.85 6.52
C ARG A 25 -6.38 -1.75 7.23
N GLY A 26 -5.68 -2.61 6.48
CA GLY A 26 -4.60 -3.46 6.96
C GLY A 26 -5.05 -4.82 7.53
N SER A 27 -4.08 -5.62 7.94
CA SER A 27 -4.25 -7.03 8.31
C SER A 27 -5.34 -7.28 9.36
N ARG A 28 -5.42 -6.42 10.39
CA ARG A 28 -6.44 -6.59 11.46
C ARG A 28 -7.87 -6.52 10.93
N ALA A 29 -8.15 -5.56 10.06
CA ALA A 29 -9.47 -5.40 9.46
C ALA A 29 -9.81 -6.56 8.52
N ILE A 30 -8.83 -7.04 7.76
CA ILE A 30 -8.97 -8.20 6.88
C ILE A 30 -9.26 -9.47 7.69
N ILE A 31 -8.50 -9.71 8.78
CA ILE A 31 -8.69 -10.86 9.66
C ILE A 31 -10.07 -10.79 10.33
N ALA A 32 -10.49 -9.62 10.82
CA ALA A 32 -11.80 -9.47 11.47
C ALA A 32 -12.98 -9.81 10.52
N VAL A 33 -12.85 -9.52 9.23
CA VAL A 33 -13.82 -9.94 8.21
C VAL A 33 -13.74 -11.44 7.93
N GLY A 34 -12.52 -11.99 7.90
CA GLY A 34 -12.30 -13.43 7.68
C GLY A 34 -12.79 -14.32 8.82
N PHE A 35 -12.83 -13.78 10.02
CA PHE A 35 -13.13 -14.51 11.25
C PHE A 35 -14.24 -13.78 12.05
N PRO A 36 -15.48 -13.77 11.58
CA PRO A 36 -16.56 -13.04 12.23
C PRO A 36 -16.82 -13.62 13.64
N GLY A 37 -16.97 -12.73 14.62
CA GLY A 37 -17.28 -13.11 15.99
C GLY A 37 -16.10 -13.40 16.90
N ILE A 38 -14.87 -13.36 16.41
CA ILE A 38 -13.70 -13.43 17.30
C ILE A 38 -13.43 -12.06 17.96
N ASP A 39 -12.84 -12.08 19.14
CA ASP A 39 -12.46 -10.87 19.87
C ASP A 39 -11.17 -10.23 19.30
N ALA A 40 -10.88 -9.02 19.79
CA ALA A 40 -9.72 -8.26 19.33
C ALA A 40 -8.38 -8.94 19.68
N GLU A 41 -8.30 -9.68 20.78
CA GLU A 41 -7.11 -10.40 21.20
C GLU A 41 -6.82 -11.55 20.22
N ARG A 42 -7.84 -12.33 19.86
CA ARG A 42 -7.70 -13.40 18.87
C ARG A 42 -7.36 -12.85 17.48
N VAL A 43 -7.92 -11.71 17.07
CA VAL A 43 -7.52 -11.02 15.83
C VAL A 43 -6.03 -10.71 15.88
N LEU A 44 -5.54 -10.11 16.97
CA LEU A 44 -4.12 -9.78 17.12
C LEU A 44 -3.22 -11.02 17.09
N ALA A 45 -3.63 -12.11 17.71
CA ALA A 45 -2.89 -13.37 17.70
C ALA A 45 -2.73 -13.99 16.31
N LEU A 46 -3.67 -13.73 15.38
CA LEU A 46 -3.61 -14.22 14.01
C LEU A 46 -2.77 -13.33 13.07
N VAL A 47 -2.47 -12.08 13.46
CA VAL A 47 -1.73 -11.13 12.60
C VAL A 47 -0.37 -11.66 12.17
N PRO A 48 0.50 -12.20 13.05
CA PRO A 48 1.81 -12.69 12.62
C PRO A 48 1.68 -13.76 11.54
N ARG A 49 0.82 -14.77 11.75
CA ARG A 49 0.63 -15.83 10.76
C ARG A 49 0.08 -15.33 9.44
N TYR A 50 -0.89 -14.40 9.50
CA TYR A 50 -1.40 -13.73 8.29
C TYR A 50 -0.28 -13.03 7.50
N LEU A 51 0.61 -12.32 8.20
CA LEU A 51 1.72 -11.60 7.57
C LEU A 51 2.74 -12.55 6.95
N ASP A 52 3.07 -13.68 7.61
CA ASP A 52 3.96 -14.72 7.04
C ASP A 52 3.39 -15.25 5.71
N ILE A 53 2.10 -15.61 5.70
CA ILE A 53 1.43 -16.08 4.50
C ILE A 53 1.40 -14.99 3.42
N TYR A 54 1.10 -13.75 3.82
CA TYR A 54 1.05 -12.63 2.90
C TYR A 54 2.42 -12.37 2.26
N GLU A 55 3.49 -12.33 3.04
CA GLU A 55 4.86 -12.15 2.54
C GLU A 55 5.26 -13.24 1.54
N ALA A 56 4.92 -14.50 1.84
CA ALA A 56 5.23 -15.63 0.97
C ALA A 56 4.46 -15.60 -0.37
N THR A 57 3.28 -14.97 -0.41
CA THR A 57 2.36 -15.05 -1.55
C THR A 57 2.11 -13.73 -2.27
N MET A 58 2.44 -12.58 -1.66
CA MET A 58 2.04 -11.24 -2.14
C MET A 58 2.51 -10.92 -3.57
N ALA A 59 3.68 -11.41 -3.98
CA ALA A 59 4.20 -11.13 -5.31
C ALA A 59 3.61 -12.04 -6.42
N ARG A 60 2.88 -13.12 -6.07
CA ARG A 60 2.41 -14.09 -7.07
C ARG A 60 1.39 -13.53 -8.06
N HIS A 61 0.56 -12.61 -7.57
CA HIS A 61 -0.57 -12.05 -8.33
C HIS A 61 -0.61 -10.52 -8.26
N THR A 62 0.40 -9.88 -7.66
CA THR A 62 0.49 -8.42 -7.64
C THR A 62 1.02 -7.94 -8.97
N VAL A 63 0.21 -7.17 -9.65
CA VAL A 63 0.54 -6.50 -10.91
C VAL A 63 0.13 -5.03 -10.81
N PRO A 64 0.78 -4.13 -11.52
CA PRO A 64 0.32 -2.74 -11.65
C PRO A 64 -1.08 -2.67 -12.26
N PHE A 65 -1.84 -1.65 -11.88
CA PHE A 65 -3.11 -1.35 -12.56
C PHE A 65 -2.84 -0.94 -14.02
N ASP A 66 -3.84 -1.16 -14.87
CA ASP A 66 -3.76 -0.81 -16.29
C ASP A 66 -3.36 0.67 -16.49
N GLY A 67 -2.39 0.89 -17.37
CA GLY A 67 -1.86 2.21 -17.69
C GLY A 67 -0.76 2.73 -16.75
N VAL A 68 -0.55 2.15 -15.57
CA VAL A 68 0.50 2.61 -14.64
C VAL A 68 1.89 2.42 -15.23
N GLU A 69 2.16 1.28 -15.85
CA GLU A 69 3.46 1.02 -16.51
C GLU A 69 3.75 2.05 -17.62
N ALA A 70 2.78 2.31 -18.47
CA ALA A 70 2.92 3.28 -19.56
C ALA A 70 3.12 4.71 -19.02
N MET A 71 2.42 5.06 -17.95
CA MET A 71 2.57 6.36 -17.28
C MET A 71 3.98 6.53 -16.71
N LEU A 72 4.48 5.54 -15.96
CA LEU A 72 5.81 5.60 -15.35
C LEU A 72 6.91 5.65 -16.43
N ALA A 73 6.81 4.82 -17.48
CA ALA A 73 7.73 4.88 -18.61
C ALA A 73 7.72 6.26 -19.31
N GLY A 74 6.55 6.90 -19.43
CA GLY A 74 6.42 8.25 -19.95
C GLY A 74 7.08 9.31 -19.06
N LEU A 75 6.98 9.18 -17.72
CA LEU A 75 7.66 10.04 -16.78
C LEU A 75 9.18 9.90 -16.88
N ASP A 76 9.67 8.67 -16.94
CA ASP A 76 11.11 8.38 -17.07
C ASP A 76 11.66 8.95 -18.39
N ALA A 77 10.96 8.73 -19.51
CA ALA A 77 11.33 9.29 -20.82
C ALA A 77 11.35 10.82 -20.84
N ALA A 78 10.50 11.47 -20.04
CA ALA A 78 10.44 12.92 -19.87
C ALA A 78 11.43 13.44 -18.81
N GLY A 79 12.27 12.58 -18.22
CA GLY A 79 13.21 12.95 -17.15
C GLY A 79 12.52 13.40 -15.86
N ARG A 80 11.27 12.94 -15.63
CA ARG A 80 10.50 13.25 -14.43
C ARG A 80 10.74 12.21 -13.36
N ARG A 81 11.04 12.67 -12.14
CA ARG A 81 11.19 11.78 -10.99
C ARG A 81 9.83 11.38 -10.44
N TRP A 82 9.72 10.16 -9.98
CA TRP A 82 8.54 9.64 -9.29
C TRP A 82 8.95 8.79 -8.09
N GLY A 83 8.05 8.59 -7.16
CA GLY A 83 8.29 7.83 -5.94
C GLY A 83 7.04 7.14 -5.43
N ILE A 84 7.22 6.34 -4.38
CA ILE A 84 6.17 5.55 -3.73
C ILE A 84 6.06 6.00 -2.28
N VAL A 85 4.83 6.33 -1.83
CA VAL A 85 4.52 6.59 -0.42
C VAL A 85 3.37 5.70 -0.02
N THR A 86 3.64 4.74 0.85
CA THR A 86 2.66 3.72 1.24
C THR A 86 2.55 3.60 2.77
N ASN A 87 1.35 3.21 3.27
CA ASN A 87 1.18 2.81 4.67
C ASN A 87 1.52 1.33 4.92
N LYS A 88 1.92 0.60 3.87
CA LYS A 88 2.44 -0.77 3.98
C LYS A 88 3.75 -0.76 4.77
N PRO A 89 3.96 -1.69 5.71
CA PRO A 89 5.24 -1.83 6.42
C PRO A 89 6.42 -2.03 5.48
N GLY A 90 7.59 -1.52 5.86
CA GLY A 90 8.82 -1.54 5.06
C GLY A 90 9.20 -2.95 4.63
N PHE A 91 9.23 -3.92 5.55
CA PHE A 91 9.61 -5.30 5.22
C PHE A 91 8.73 -5.92 4.11
N LEU A 92 7.44 -5.56 4.05
CA LEU A 92 6.54 -6.00 2.97
C LEU A 92 6.77 -5.22 1.68
N THR A 93 7.07 -3.93 1.77
CA THR A 93 7.37 -3.10 0.59
C THR A 93 8.67 -3.55 -0.08
N ASP A 94 9.72 -3.76 0.73
CA ASP A 94 11.04 -4.21 0.29
C ASP A 94 11.01 -5.63 -0.29
N GLY A 95 10.14 -6.49 0.25
CA GLY A 95 9.92 -7.83 -0.27
C GLY A 95 9.07 -7.86 -1.55
N LEU A 96 8.16 -6.89 -1.75
CA LEU A 96 7.23 -6.87 -2.87
C LEU A 96 7.84 -6.25 -4.13
N LEU A 97 8.40 -5.05 -4.04
CA LEU A 97 8.82 -4.27 -5.22
C LEU A 97 9.82 -5.03 -6.10
N PRO A 98 10.92 -5.64 -5.57
CA PRO A 98 11.87 -6.36 -6.40
C PRO A 98 11.29 -7.61 -7.08
N ARG A 99 10.20 -8.18 -6.54
CA ARG A 99 9.58 -9.40 -7.07
C ARG A 99 8.45 -9.10 -8.05
N ALA A 100 7.65 -8.07 -7.78
CA ALA A 100 6.49 -7.73 -8.60
C ALA A 100 6.85 -6.79 -9.76
N VAL A 101 7.75 -5.84 -9.52
CA VAL A 101 8.12 -4.78 -10.48
C VAL A 101 9.63 -4.50 -10.46
N PRO A 102 10.47 -5.51 -10.78
CA PRO A 102 11.94 -5.42 -10.63
C PRO A 102 12.58 -4.34 -11.51
N HIS A 103 11.89 -3.88 -12.52
CA HIS A 103 12.34 -2.84 -13.46
C HIS A 103 11.98 -1.42 -13.01
N TRP A 104 11.19 -1.27 -11.93
CA TRP A 104 10.88 0.05 -11.39
C TRP A 104 12.08 0.64 -10.67
N ASN A 105 12.34 1.93 -10.92
CA ASN A 105 13.42 2.68 -10.28
C ASN A 105 12.90 3.99 -9.66
N PRO A 106 12.08 3.92 -8.60
CA PRO A 106 11.55 5.10 -7.95
C PRO A 106 12.67 5.93 -7.30
N ALA A 107 12.61 7.25 -7.44
CA ALA A 107 13.54 8.17 -6.79
C ALA A 107 13.38 8.20 -5.26
N ALA A 108 12.26 7.76 -4.74
CA ALA A 108 11.99 7.62 -3.32
C ALA A 108 10.99 6.50 -3.05
N VAL A 109 11.21 5.75 -1.96
CA VAL A 109 10.23 4.80 -1.40
C VAL A 109 10.09 5.11 0.10
N VAL A 110 8.87 5.46 0.53
CA VAL A 110 8.53 5.75 1.92
C VAL A 110 7.43 4.79 2.35
N SER A 111 7.76 3.91 3.28
CA SER A 111 6.87 2.89 3.84
C SER A 111 6.17 3.37 5.11
N GLY A 112 5.19 2.62 5.59
CA GLY A 112 4.33 3.02 6.70
C GLY A 112 5.02 3.09 8.08
N ASP A 113 6.26 2.63 8.16
CA ASP A 113 7.13 2.64 9.34
C ASP A 113 8.49 3.32 9.10
N THR A 114 8.67 3.98 7.95
CA THR A 114 9.85 4.80 7.66
C THR A 114 9.94 6.00 8.61
N LEU A 115 8.78 6.57 8.98
CA LEU A 115 8.67 7.65 9.94
C LEU A 115 7.77 7.21 11.11
N PRO A 116 7.81 7.91 12.27
CA PRO A 116 6.90 7.64 13.39
C PRO A 116 5.41 7.86 13.07
N VAL A 117 5.13 8.59 11.99
CA VAL A 117 3.79 8.92 11.50
C VAL A 117 3.58 8.39 10.09
N LYS A 118 2.34 8.19 9.69
CA LYS A 118 1.93 7.69 8.37
C LYS A 118 0.76 8.47 7.80
N LYS A 119 0.45 8.33 6.51
CA LYS A 119 -0.71 8.98 5.90
C LYS A 119 -1.98 8.71 6.73
N PRO A 120 -2.79 9.72 7.06
CA PRO A 120 -2.94 11.02 6.40
C PRO A 120 -1.99 12.14 6.86
N ASP A 121 -1.03 11.88 7.77
CA ASP A 121 -0.01 12.89 8.10
C ASP A 121 0.80 13.25 6.84
N PRO A 122 1.10 14.54 6.59
CA PRO A 122 1.87 14.97 5.41
C PRO A 122 3.35 14.60 5.45
N ALA A 123 3.92 14.31 6.61
CA ALA A 123 5.36 14.08 6.76
C ALA A 123 5.92 12.99 5.84
N PRO A 124 5.27 11.82 5.61
CA PRO A 124 5.77 10.83 4.66
C PRO A 124 5.85 11.34 3.22
N VAL A 125 4.90 12.17 2.79
CA VAL A 125 4.88 12.76 1.44
C VAL A 125 6.00 13.79 1.30
N LEU A 126 6.15 14.67 2.28
CA LEU A 126 7.24 15.66 2.32
C LEU A 126 8.62 14.98 2.36
N HIS A 127 8.75 13.90 3.11
CA HIS A 127 9.98 13.11 3.18
C HIS A 127 10.33 12.50 1.82
N ALA A 128 9.33 11.94 1.11
CA ALA A 128 9.53 11.43 -0.24
C ALA A 128 9.96 12.52 -1.22
N CYS A 129 9.38 13.73 -1.15
CA CYS A 129 9.80 14.89 -1.94
C CYS A 129 11.26 15.26 -1.65
N ALA A 130 11.66 15.28 -0.37
CA ALA A 130 13.04 15.58 0.02
C ALA A 130 14.03 14.54 -0.51
N LEU A 131 13.73 13.23 -0.37
CA LEU A 131 14.56 12.15 -0.91
C LEU A 131 14.69 12.23 -2.43
N ALA A 132 13.59 12.52 -3.12
CA ALA A 132 13.58 12.68 -4.57
C ALA A 132 14.19 14.03 -5.03
N GLY A 133 14.48 14.95 -4.12
CA GLY A 133 14.94 16.30 -4.46
C GLY A 133 13.92 17.10 -5.27
N CYS A 134 12.62 16.97 -4.92
CA CYS A 134 11.51 17.61 -5.59
C CYS A 134 10.87 18.69 -4.72
N ASP A 135 10.38 19.76 -5.36
CA ASP A 135 9.58 20.79 -4.71
C ASP A 135 8.12 20.28 -4.56
N PRO A 136 7.55 20.23 -3.33
CA PRO A 136 6.16 19.84 -3.12
C PRO A 136 5.17 20.65 -3.97
N ALA A 137 5.35 21.97 -4.06
CA ALA A 137 4.46 22.85 -4.82
C ALA A 137 4.46 22.57 -6.34
N ARG A 138 5.45 21.81 -6.84
CA ARG A 138 5.60 21.41 -8.25
C ARG A 138 5.41 19.92 -8.44
N SER A 139 4.88 19.24 -7.45
CA SER A 139 4.70 17.78 -7.42
C SER A 139 3.22 17.42 -7.39
N VAL A 140 2.94 16.20 -7.84
CA VAL A 140 1.59 15.63 -7.85
C VAL A 140 1.60 14.38 -6.97
N PHE A 141 0.60 14.26 -6.11
CA PHE A 141 0.37 13.03 -5.35
C PHE A 141 -0.89 12.32 -5.87
N VAL A 142 -0.72 11.07 -6.29
CA VAL A 142 -1.79 10.24 -6.86
C VAL A 142 -2.14 9.14 -5.89
N GLY A 143 -3.41 8.96 -5.56
CA GLY A 143 -3.85 7.91 -4.64
C GLY A 143 -5.30 7.55 -4.77
N ASP A 144 -5.70 6.41 -4.21
CA ASP A 144 -7.05 5.87 -4.24
C ASP A 144 -7.77 5.98 -2.90
N ASP A 145 -7.04 6.25 -1.82
CA ASP A 145 -7.59 6.34 -0.46
C ASP A 145 -7.71 7.81 -0.02
N ARG A 146 -8.72 8.12 0.80
CA ARG A 146 -8.91 9.44 1.41
C ARG A 146 -7.64 9.95 2.10
N ARG A 147 -6.90 9.05 2.77
CA ARG A 147 -5.64 9.39 3.45
C ARG A 147 -4.56 9.89 2.51
N ASP A 148 -4.57 9.45 1.25
CA ASP A 148 -3.61 9.92 0.24
C ASP A 148 -3.89 11.35 -0.14
N ILE A 149 -5.17 11.67 -0.37
CA ILE A 149 -5.60 13.01 -0.73
C ILE A 149 -5.37 14.00 0.42
N GLU A 150 -5.70 13.60 1.65
CA GLU A 150 -5.46 14.41 2.85
C GLU A 150 -3.95 14.67 3.05
N ALA A 151 -3.11 13.64 2.96
CA ALA A 151 -1.65 13.77 3.13
C ALA A 151 -1.02 14.65 2.04
N GLY A 152 -1.37 14.41 0.76
CA GLY A 152 -0.83 15.17 -0.36
C GLY A 152 -1.25 16.63 -0.31
N HIS A 153 -2.52 16.91 -0.01
CA HIS A 153 -3.02 18.26 0.13
C HIS A 153 -2.37 18.99 1.31
N ALA A 154 -2.26 18.34 2.48
CA ALA A 154 -1.61 18.91 3.65
C ALA A 154 -0.10 19.14 3.44
N ALA A 155 0.54 18.37 2.55
CA ALA A 155 1.93 18.54 2.14
C ALA A 155 2.12 19.63 1.06
N GLY A 156 1.05 20.24 0.56
CA GLY A 156 1.09 21.31 -0.44
C GLY A 156 1.26 20.83 -1.88
N LEU A 157 1.01 19.53 -2.15
CA LEU A 157 1.04 18.99 -3.51
C LEU A 157 -0.32 19.14 -4.21
N PHE A 158 -0.30 19.14 -5.52
CA PHE A 158 -1.51 18.86 -6.29
C PHE A 158 -1.89 17.39 -6.10
N THR A 159 -3.17 17.10 -5.81
CA THR A 159 -3.63 15.74 -5.53
C THR A 159 -4.58 15.23 -6.60
N VAL A 160 -4.42 13.97 -6.98
CA VAL A 160 -5.26 13.28 -7.94
C VAL A 160 -5.84 12.04 -7.28
N ALA A 161 -7.17 12.01 -7.13
CA ALA A 161 -7.89 10.82 -6.69
C ALA A 161 -8.16 9.91 -7.89
N VAL A 162 -7.70 8.67 -7.82
CA VAL A 162 -7.97 7.67 -8.85
C VAL A 162 -9.17 6.81 -8.44
N ARG A 163 -9.89 6.29 -9.43
CA ARG A 163 -11.12 5.50 -9.19
C ARG A 163 -10.88 3.99 -9.21
N TRP A 164 -9.68 3.56 -9.56
CA TRP A 164 -9.25 2.18 -9.38
C TRP A 164 -8.53 2.06 -8.03
N GLY A 165 -8.52 0.87 -7.47
CA GLY A 165 -8.00 0.64 -6.11
C GLY A 165 -9.02 -0.07 -5.24
N TYR A 166 -8.94 0.10 -3.94
CA TYR A 166 -9.73 -0.68 -2.98
C TYR A 166 -10.77 0.16 -2.24
#